data_1fa88773bc40bad6eb54071e2f39016f
#
_entry.id   1fa88773bc40bad6eb54071e2f39016f
#
_cell.length_a   1.000
_cell.length_b   1.000
_cell.length_c   1.000
_cell.angle_alpha   90.00
_cell.angle_beta   90.00
_cell.angle_gamma   90.00
#
_symmetry.space_group_name_H-M   'P 1'
#
loop_
_entity.id
_entity.type
_entity.pdbx_description
1 polymer ?
#
loop_
_entity_poly.entity_id
_entity_poly.type
_entity_poly.pdbx_seq_one_letter_code
_entity_poly.pdbx_strand_id
1 'polypeptide(L)'
;MHHNETASVDDPAEDEKIDTIAKEIDRLWMLLILNDIYDSNKFQNLCFSLNQLLKEKKISEYRSIFDGLIINTIREKRNTTPTSVLDYQNFIKKNYSNMNTRSLRYLFARIEKYICEHTNQSMQNDVEYISTKTGYKTGYHIEHILSHNETNKKYFENEEEFEDKRNLLGGLLLLKGADNISSSNEEYSDKLKTYSSGLIWGHSLCSDFYHANKDFAAFNRFLKEKASSEFRPFDKFDKDALNERGLLLYNLIKVIWEV
;
A
#
# COMPACT_ATOMS: atom_id res chain seq x y z
N MET A 1 -49.10 -11.49 -2.27
CA MET A 1 -48.28 -12.22 -1.30
C MET A 1 -46.83 -12.08 -1.73
N HIS A 2 -46.08 -11.13 -1.17
CA HIS A 2 -44.66 -11.01 -1.41
C HIS A 2 -43.93 -12.00 -0.51
N HIS A 3 -43.36 -13.03 -1.09
CA HIS A 3 -42.39 -13.86 -0.38
C HIS A 3 -41.15 -12.99 -0.10
N ASN A 4 -40.97 -12.58 1.15
CA ASN A 4 -39.70 -12.23 1.70
C ASN A 4 -38.87 -13.53 1.73
N GLU A 5 -38.03 -13.75 0.73
CA GLU A 5 -36.93 -14.69 0.86
C GLU A 5 -35.97 -14.05 1.89
N THR A 6 -36.08 -14.52 3.12
CA THR A 6 -35.05 -14.28 4.14
C THR A 6 -33.80 -15.00 3.60
N ALA A 7 -32.77 -14.22 3.25
CA ALA A 7 -31.45 -14.79 2.93
C ALA A 7 -31.07 -15.75 4.07
N SER A 8 -30.70 -16.97 3.72
CA SER A 8 -30.23 -17.95 4.70
C SER A 8 -28.89 -17.42 5.22
N VAL A 9 -28.67 -17.53 6.54
CA VAL A 9 -27.44 -17.04 7.22
C VAL A 9 -26.19 -17.75 6.73
N ASP A 10 -26.31 -18.80 5.92
CA ASP A 10 -25.24 -19.64 5.39
C ASP A 10 -25.38 -19.88 3.87
N ASP A 11 -25.65 -18.84 3.07
CA ASP A 11 -25.67 -18.96 1.61
C ASP A 11 -24.28 -18.61 1.03
N PRO A 12 -23.50 -19.60 0.53
CA PRO A 12 -22.16 -19.36 -0.03
C PRO A 12 -22.14 -18.32 -1.18
N ALA A 13 -23.26 -18.18 -1.92
CA ALA A 13 -23.35 -17.20 -3.01
C ALA A 13 -23.49 -15.76 -2.48
N GLU A 14 -24.15 -15.58 -1.34
CA GLU A 14 -24.21 -14.26 -0.68
C GLU A 14 -22.88 -13.93 -0.03
N ASP A 15 -22.19 -14.89 0.57
CA ASP A 15 -20.84 -14.69 1.13
C ASP A 15 -19.84 -14.27 0.06
N GLU A 16 -19.87 -14.91 -1.12
CA GLU A 16 -19.02 -14.53 -2.27
C GLU A 16 -19.30 -13.10 -2.73
N LYS A 17 -20.58 -12.69 -2.76
CA LYS A 17 -20.95 -11.31 -3.11
C LYS A 17 -20.41 -10.31 -2.08
N ILE A 18 -20.60 -10.58 -0.81
CA ILE A 18 -20.14 -9.71 0.29
C ILE A 18 -18.63 -9.55 0.22
N ASP A 19 -17.89 -10.65 0.10
CA ASP A 19 -16.43 -10.64 -0.02
C ASP A 19 -15.95 -9.85 -1.24
N THR A 20 -16.61 -10.04 -2.38
CA THR A 20 -16.27 -9.33 -3.62
C THR A 20 -16.53 -7.84 -3.48
N ILE A 21 -17.69 -7.45 -2.94
CA ILE A 21 -18.02 -6.04 -2.72
C ILE A 21 -17.03 -5.40 -1.73
N ALA A 22 -16.69 -6.09 -0.64
CA ALA A 22 -15.71 -5.60 0.34
C ALA A 22 -14.33 -5.36 -0.30
N LYS A 23 -13.86 -6.29 -1.13
CA LYS A 23 -12.60 -6.14 -1.89
C LYS A 23 -12.64 -4.96 -2.86
N GLU A 24 -13.74 -4.80 -3.60
CA GLU A 24 -13.90 -3.70 -4.54
C GLU A 24 -14.05 -2.33 -3.86
N ILE A 25 -14.70 -2.24 -2.70
CA ILE A 25 -14.77 -1.02 -1.90
C ILE A 25 -13.37 -0.64 -1.37
N ASP A 26 -12.60 -1.60 -0.85
CA ASP A 26 -11.23 -1.39 -0.43
C ASP A 26 -10.37 -0.88 -1.59
N ARG A 27 -10.50 -1.51 -2.76
CA ARG A 27 -9.82 -1.11 -3.99
C ARG A 27 -10.22 0.31 -4.42
N LEU A 28 -11.51 0.60 -4.50
CA LEU A 28 -12.03 1.92 -4.84
C LEU A 28 -11.44 2.99 -3.90
N TRP A 29 -11.54 2.77 -2.59
CA TRP A 29 -11.05 3.70 -1.60
C TRP A 29 -9.56 3.98 -1.74
N MET A 30 -8.73 2.93 -1.84
CA MET A 30 -7.28 3.08 -1.96
C MET A 30 -6.88 3.75 -3.29
N LEU A 31 -7.49 3.39 -4.41
CA LEU A 31 -7.19 3.99 -5.70
C LEU A 31 -7.60 5.46 -5.79
N LEU A 32 -8.70 5.88 -5.15
CA LEU A 32 -9.04 7.30 -5.04
C LEU A 32 -8.00 8.07 -4.23
N ILE A 33 -7.47 7.50 -3.15
CA ILE A 33 -6.39 8.12 -2.35
C ILE A 33 -5.10 8.22 -3.16
N LEU A 34 -4.69 7.14 -3.81
CA LEU A 34 -3.45 7.09 -4.59
C LEU A 34 -3.48 8.01 -5.82
N ASN A 35 -4.67 8.24 -6.37
CA ASN A 35 -4.89 9.22 -7.43
C ASN A 35 -5.05 10.66 -6.95
N ASP A 36 -5.02 10.94 -5.64
CA ASP A 36 -5.22 12.29 -5.08
C ASP A 36 -6.59 12.91 -5.38
N ILE A 37 -7.62 12.08 -5.41
CA ILE A 37 -8.99 12.50 -5.73
C ILE A 37 -10.00 12.05 -4.67
N TYR A 38 -9.52 11.45 -3.57
CA TYR A 38 -10.40 11.03 -2.48
C TYR A 38 -11.06 12.23 -1.80
N ASP A 39 -12.37 12.13 -1.63
CA ASP A 39 -13.19 13.04 -0.86
C ASP A 39 -14.17 12.20 -0.03
N SER A 40 -14.19 12.39 1.29
CA SER A 40 -14.99 11.56 2.20
C SER A 40 -16.49 11.64 1.96
N ASN A 41 -17.02 12.83 1.65
CA ASN A 41 -18.44 13.01 1.40
C ASN A 41 -18.84 12.38 0.05
N LYS A 42 -18.02 12.58 -0.99
CA LYS A 42 -18.24 11.94 -2.29
C LYS A 42 -18.14 10.42 -2.18
N PHE A 43 -17.17 9.90 -1.44
CA PHE A 43 -17.01 8.46 -1.22
C PHE A 43 -18.22 7.86 -0.50
N GLN A 44 -18.74 8.54 0.53
CA GLN A 44 -19.95 8.12 1.22
C GLN A 44 -21.16 8.07 0.26
N ASN A 45 -21.33 9.10 -0.57
CA ASN A 45 -22.39 9.13 -1.58
C ASN A 45 -22.23 8.02 -2.63
N LEU A 46 -21.00 7.72 -3.06
CA LEU A 46 -20.72 6.57 -3.92
C LEU A 46 -21.14 5.26 -3.26
N CYS A 47 -20.80 5.05 -1.99
CA CYS A 47 -21.20 3.85 -1.23
C CYS A 47 -22.73 3.71 -1.13
N PHE A 48 -23.46 4.79 -0.91
CA PHE A 48 -24.93 4.76 -0.93
C PHE A 48 -25.49 4.38 -2.31
N SER A 49 -24.89 4.87 -3.38
CA SER A 49 -25.34 4.55 -4.74
C SER A 49 -24.99 3.12 -5.20
N LEU A 50 -24.00 2.47 -4.56
CA LEU A 50 -23.55 1.11 -4.92
C LEU A 50 -24.69 0.10 -4.87
N ASN A 51 -25.57 0.17 -3.88
CA ASN A 51 -26.74 -0.71 -3.80
C ASN A 51 -27.62 -0.67 -5.05
N GLN A 52 -27.79 0.52 -5.65
CA GLN A 52 -28.57 0.67 -6.88
C GLN A 52 -27.78 0.21 -8.10
N LEU A 53 -26.48 0.50 -8.14
CA LEU A 53 -25.60 0.14 -9.26
C LEU A 53 -25.36 -1.37 -9.37
N LEU A 54 -25.29 -2.06 -8.20
CA LEU A 54 -25.00 -3.50 -8.13
C LEU A 54 -26.28 -4.35 -8.14
N LYS A 55 -27.46 -3.72 -7.93
CA LYS A 55 -28.75 -4.42 -7.96
C LYS A 55 -28.91 -5.15 -9.29
N GLU A 56 -29.26 -6.43 -9.21
CA GLU A 56 -29.48 -7.31 -10.38
C GLU A 56 -28.24 -7.54 -11.26
N LYS A 57 -27.06 -7.11 -10.82
CA LYS A 57 -25.79 -7.36 -11.51
C LYS A 57 -25.17 -8.68 -11.08
N LYS A 58 -24.50 -9.34 -12.02
CA LYS A 58 -23.67 -10.52 -11.70
C LYS A 58 -22.36 -10.08 -11.05
N ILE A 59 -21.82 -10.91 -10.18
CA ILE A 59 -20.51 -10.68 -9.53
C ILE A 59 -19.41 -10.37 -10.55
N SER A 60 -19.43 -11.06 -11.70
CA SER A 60 -18.47 -10.82 -12.80
C SER A 60 -18.52 -9.41 -13.43
N GLU A 61 -19.59 -8.63 -13.19
CA GLU A 61 -19.74 -7.25 -13.67
C GLU A 61 -19.23 -6.22 -12.67
N TYR A 62 -19.03 -6.61 -11.39
CA TYR A 62 -18.70 -5.67 -10.31
C TYR A 62 -17.40 -4.92 -10.59
N ARG A 63 -16.34 -5.59 -11.00
CA ARG A 63 -15.07 -4.97 -11.35
C ARG A 63 -15.23 -3.82 -12.35
N SER A 64 -15.96 -4.03 -13.44
CA SER A 64 -16.15 -3.02 -14.47
C SER A 64 -16.97 -1.81 -13.97
N ILE A 65 -17.92 -2.03 -13.07
CA ILE A 65 -18.70 -0.97 -12.43
C ILE A 65 -17.79 -0.12 -11.55
N PHE A 66 -16.98 -0.74 -10.69
CA PHE A 66 -16.04 -0.02 -9.82
C PHE A 66 -14.96 0.72 -10.61
N ASP A 67 -14.42 0.13 -11.68
CA ASP A 67 -13.49 0.80 -12.59
C ASP A 67 -14.13 2.03 -13.23
N GLY A 68 -15.36 1.90 -13.66
CA GLY A 68 -16.15 3.03 -14.20
C GLY A 68 -16.30 4.18 -13.18
N LEU A 69 -16.54 3.86 -11.90
CA LEU A 69 -16.61 4.88 -10.83
C LEU A 69 -15.28 5.59 -10.64
N ILE A 70 -14.15 4.86 -10.61
CA ILE A 70 -12.82 5.44 -10.49
C ILE A 70 -12.50 6.35 -11.68
N ILE A 71 -12.68 5.85 -12.90
CA ILE A 71 -12.43 6.59 -14.16
C ILE A 71 -13.27 7.87 -14.23
N ASN A 72 -14.56 7.78 -13.89
CA ASN A 72 -15.45 8.95 -13.89
C ASN A 72 -15.01 9.98 -12.82
N THR A 73 -14.63 9.53 -11.64
CA THR A 73 -14.14 10.42 -10.58
C THR A 73 -12.85 11.13 -11.00
N ILE A 74 -11.92 10.41 -11.65
CA ILE A 74 -10.69 11.03 -12.21
C ILE A 74 -11.04 12.06 -13.27
N ARG A 75 -11.94 11.71 -14.20
CA ARG A 75 -12.39 12.60 -15.28
C ARG A 75 -13.01 13.89 -14.73
N GLU A 76 -13.92 13.78 -13.78
CA GLU A 76 -14.56 14.93 -13.16
C GLU A 76 -13.56 15.84 -12.43
N LYS A 77 -12.60 15.24 -11.71
CA LYS A 77 -11.66 16.01 -10.91
C LYS A 77 -10.57 16.68 -11.73
N ARG A 78 -10.10 16.03 -12.80
CA ARG A 78 -8.94 16.46 -13.59
C ARG A 78 -9.29 17.00 -14.98
N ASN A 79 -10.55 16.89 -15.38
CA ASN A 79 -11.03 17.24 -16.73
C ASN A 79 -10.23 16.52 -17.85
N THR A 80 -9.79 15.27 -17.57
CA THR A 80 -9.05 14.41 -18.50
C THR A 80 -9.62 12.99 -18.47
N THR A 81 -9.56 12.28 -19.57
CA THR A 81 -9.95 10.86 -19.59
C THR A 81 -8.72 9.99 -19.33
N PRO A 82 -8.62 9.32 -18.16
CA PRO A 82 -7.49 8.46 -17.86
C PRO A 82 -7.54 7.18 -18.70
N THR A 83 -6.37 6.59 -18.97
CA THR A 83 -6.23 5.31 -19.67
C THR A 83 -6.21 4.11 -18.70
N SER A 84 -6.05 4.38 -17.40
CA SER A 84 -6.04 3.37 -16.34
C SER A 84 -6.60 3.93 -15.04
N VAL A 85 -7.01 3.03 -14.14
CA VAL A 85 -7.52 3.39 -12.79
C VAL A 85 -6.43 3.82 -11.81
N LEU A 86 -5.15 3.63 -12.15
CA LEU A 86 -3.99 4.10 -11.39
C LEU A 86 -2.94 4.67 -12.33
N ASP A 87 -2.67 5.96 -12.19
CA ASP A 87 -1.70 6.71 -13.00
C ASP A 87 -0.35 6.76 -12.27
N TYR A 88 0.70 6.24 -12.92
CA TYR A 88 2.06 6.25 -12.38
C TYR A 88 2.59 7.66 -12.10
N GLN A 89 2.32 8.63 -12.99
CA GLN A 89 2.81 10.01 -12.85
C GLN A 89 2.18 10.75 -11.65
N ASN A 90 0.99 10.31 -11.23
CA ASN A 90 0.37 10.81 -10.01
C ASN A 90 0.89 10.03 -8.78
N PHE A 91 1.04 8.72 -8.91
CA PHE A 91 1.55 7.88 -7.83
C PHE A 91 2.94 8.31 -7.36
N ILE A 92 3.88 8.58 -8.26
CA ILE A 92 5.26 8.98 -7.90
C ILE A 92 5.36 10.32 -7.14
N LYS A 93 4.27 11.11 -7.13
CA LYS A 93 4.17 12.35 -6.36
C LYS A 93 3.58 12.15 -4.97
N LYS A 94 3.08 10.92 -4.69
CA LYS A 94 2.54 10.61 -3.37
C LYS A 94 3.66 10.53 -2.34
N ASN A 95 3.42 11.21 -1.22
CA ASN A 95 4.40 11.34 -0.17
C ASN A 95 3.72 11.43 1.21
N TYR A 96 4.54 11.48 2.25
CA TYR A 96 4.11 11.57 3.63
C TYR A 96 3.19 12.78 3.91
N SER A 97 3.42 13.91 3.25
CA SER A 97 2.70 15.15 3.52
C SER A 97 1.33 15.24 2.84
N ASN A 98 1.16 14.56 1.70
CA ASN A 98 -0.08 14.60 0.92
C ASN A 98 -0.95 13.34 1.05
N MET A 99 -0.61 12.46 1.98
CA MET A 99 -1.39 11.27 2.27
C MET A 99 -1.65 11.15 3.78
N ASN A 100 -2.89 10.87 4.16
CA ASN A 100 -3.25 10.70 5.55
C ASN A 100 -2.45 9.55 6.19
N THR A 101 -1.90 9.76 7.40
CA THR A 101 -1.04 8.78 8.07
C THR A 101 -1.73 7.44 8.37
N ARG A 102 -3.04 7.43 8.59
CA ARG A 102 -3.81 6.18 8.76
C ARG A 102 -3.88 5.41 7.44
N SER A 103 -4.09 6.10 6.32
CA SER A 103 -4.10 5.50 4.98
C SER A 103 -2.73 4.96 4.59
N LEU A 104 -1.64 5.66 4.97
CA LEU A 104 -0.27 5.18 4.79
C LEU A 104 -0.02 3.89 5.59
N ARG A 105 -0.39 3.85 6.87
CA ARG A 105 -0.26 2.62 7.67
C ARG A 105 -1.09 1.48 7.09
N TYR A 106 -2.30 1.76 6.63
CA TYR A 106 -3.15 0.75 5.98
C TYR A 106 -2.51 0.22 4.70
N LEU A 107 -1.97 1.08 3.84
CA LEU A 107 -1.25 0.69 2.63
C LEU A 107 -0.13 -0.31 2.95
N PHE A 108 0.76 0.03 3.90
CA PHE A 108 1.86 -0.85 4.27
C PHE A 108 1.40 -2.12 4.99
N ALA A 109 0.32 -2.06 5.78
CA ALA A 109 -0.28 -3.26 6.39
C ALA A 109 -0.86 -4.23 5.34
N ARG A 110 -1.44 -3.71 4.26
CA ARG A 110 -1.95 -4.53 3.13
C ARG A 110 -0.80 -5.16 2.32
N ILE A 111 0.31 -4.43 2.17
CA ILE A 111 1.53 -4.97 1.55
C ILE A 111 2.08 -6.11 2.40
N GLU A 112 2.21 -5.92 3.71
CA GLU A 112 2.66 -6.97 4.64
C GLU A 112 1.76 -8.20 4.54
N LYS A 113 0.43 -8.01 4.62
CA LYS A 113 -0.54 -9.09 4.48
C LYS A 113 -0.32 -9.87 3.18
N TYR A 114 -0.24 -9.15 2.06
CA TYR A 114 -0.09 -9.76 0.75
C TYR A 114 1.20 -10.58 0.64
N ILE A 115 2.32 -10.05 1.12
CA ILE A 115 3.60 -10.76 1.10
C ILE A 115 3.52 -12.02 2.00
N CYS A 116 2.99 -11.89 3.22
CA CYS A 116 2.83 -13.02 4.15
C CYS A 116 2.00 -14.14 3.54
N GLU A 117 0.86 -13.82 2.93
CA GLU A 117 -0.03 -14.80 2.28
C GLU A 117 0.65 -15.55 1.11
N HIS A 118 1.55 -14.86 0.36
CA HIS A 118 2.24 -15.45 -0.79
C HIS A 118 3.59 -16.09 -0.44
N THR A 119 4.00 -16.02 0.81
CA THR A 119 5.28 -16.57 1.29
C THR A 119 5.12 -17.54 2.46
N ASN A 120 3.90 -17.99 2.73
CA ASN A 120 3.55 -18.88 3.84
C ASN A 120 4.05 -18.39 5.20
N GLN A 121 4.11 -17.06 5.38
CA GLN A 121 4.50 -16.43 6.63
C GLN A 121 3.27 -15.89 7.37
N SER A 122 3.31 -15.95 8.69
CA SER A 122 2.27 -15.34 9.52
C SER A 122 2.57 -13.87 9.76
N MET A 123 1.56 -13.01 9.66
CA MET A 123 1.68 -11.62 10.09
C MET A 123 1.95 -11.53 11.61
N GLN A 124 2.82 -10.63 12.02
CA GLN A 124 3.04 -10.33 13.45
C GLN A 124 1.79 -9.74 14.13
N ASN A 125 1.03 -8.94 13.39
CA ASN A 125 -0.23 -8.34 13.79
C ASN A 125 -1.12 -8.23 12.55
N ASP A 126 -2.43 -8.22 12.70
CA ASP A 126 -3.37 -8.06 11.60
C ASP A 126 -3.35 -6.63 11.01
N VAL A 127 -4.02 -6.48 9.87
CA VAL A 127 -4.08 -5.19 9.13
C VAL A 127 -4.74 -4.10 9.98
N GLU A 128 -5.76 -4.43 10.75
CA GLU A 128 -6.44 -3.46 11.60
C GLU A 128 -5.51 -2.94 12.69
N TYR A 129 -4.82 -3.83 13.38
CA TYR A 129 -3.85 -3.47 14.41
C TYR A 129 -2.74 -2.57 13.85
N ILE A 130 -2.09 -2.98 12.76
CA ILE A 130 -0.99 -2.23 12.14
C ILE A 130 -1.45 -0.84 11.71
N SER A 131 -2.65 -0.73 11.14
CA SER A 131 -3.16 0.54 10.60
C SER A 131 -3.69 1.50 11.67
N THR A 132 -4.16 1.00 12.82
CA THR A 132 -4.87 1.81 13.81
C THR A 132 -4.10 2.04 15.11
N LYS A 133 -3.26 1.09 15.55
CA LYS A 133 -2.52 1.22 16.81
C LYS A 133 -1.25 2.06 16.64
N THR A 134 -1.16 3.12 17.43
CA THR A 134 -0.07 4.12 17.39
C THR A 134 0.59 4.34 18.75
N GLY A 135 0.31 3.46 19.72
CA GLY A 135 0.92 3.54 21.06
C GLY A 135 2.46 3.37 21.00
N TYR A 136 3.17 4.11 21.85
CA TYR A 136 4.62 4.14 21.89
C TYR A 136 5.29 2.76 21.90
N LYS A 137 4.79 1.81 22.70
CA LYS A 137 5.43 0.49 22.84
C LYS A 137 4.97 -0.53 21.79
N THR A 138 3.75 -0.45 21.34
CA THR A 138 3.09 -1.53 20.59
C THR A 138 2.52 -1.10 19.27
N GLY A 139 2.33 0.21 19.06
CA GLY A 139 1.78 0.75 17.82
C GLY A 139 2.82 0.87 16.73
N TYR A 140 2.35 1.07 15.51
CA TYR A 140 3.20 1.26 14.33
C TYR A 140 3.25 2.73 13.92
N HIS A 141 4.45 3.22 13.70
CA HIS A 141 4.75 4.57 13.26
C HIS A 141 5.39 4.54 11.87
N ILE A 142 5.16 5.60 11.11
CA ILE A 142 5.80 5.77 9.80
C ILE A 142 7.23 6.23 10.03
N GLU A 143 8.16 5.48 9.47
CA GLU A 143 9.58 5.72 9.51
C GLU A 143 10.07 6.18 8.15
N HIS A 144 10.95 7.20 8.13
CA HIS A 144 11.69 7.62 6.96
C HIS A 144 13.03 6.88 6.89
N ILE A 145 13.25 6.11 5.83
CA ILE A 145 14.52 5.40 5.61
C ILE A 145 15.69 6.40 5.60
N LEU A 146 15.50 7.53 4.92
CA LEU A 146 16.45 8.64 4.91
C LEU A 146 16.22 9.56 6.12
N SER A 147 16.98 9.37 7.19
CA SER A 147 17.00 10.26 8.33
C SER A 147 17.49 11.66 7.95
N HIS A 148 17.10 12.66 8.74
CA HIS A 148 17.49 14.04 8.54
C HIS A 148 18.92 14.28 9.06
N ASN A 149 19.91 13.68 8.37
CA ASN A 149 21.33 13.81 8.70
C ASN A 149 22.16 14.20 7.47
N GLU A 150 23.36 14.72 7.71
CA GLU A 150 24.24 15.24 6.64
C GLU A 150 24.73 14.14 5.68
N THR A 151 24.85 12.89 6.15
CA THR A 151 25.26 11.76 5.30
C THR A 151 24.22 11.47 4.22
N ASN A 152 22.94 11.50 4.57
CA ASN A 152 21.84 11.27 3.64
C ASN A 152 21.66 12.44 2.67
N LYS A 153 21.80 13.69 3.15
CA LYS A 153 21.66 14.90 2.33
C LYS A 153 22.64 14.94 1.14
N LYS A 154 23.84 14.36 1.30
CA LYS A 154 24.86 14.30 0.24
C LYS A 154 24.45 13.59 -1.05
N TYR A 155 23.41 12.76 -1.00
CA TYR A 155 22.88 12.07 -2.17
C TYR A 155 21.97 12.93 -3.04
N PHE A 156 21.66 14.18 -2.59
CA PHE A 156 20.73 15.10 -3.23
C PHE A 156 21.43 16.42 -3.57
N GLU A 157 20.90 17.16 -4.54
CA GLU A 157 21.50 18.39 -5.03
C GLU A 157 21.45 19.53 -3.98
N ASN A 158 20.38 19.54 -3.19
CA ASN A 158 20.15 20.53 -2.16
C ASN A 158 19.16 20.00 -1.11
N GLU A 159 18.94 20.78 -0.04
CA GLU A 159 18.07 20.42 1.07
C GLU A 159 16.59 20.33 0.67
N GLU A 160 16.12 21.15 -0.26
CA GLU A 160 14.74 21.13 -0.77
C GLU A 160 14.47 19.82 -1.51
N GLU A 161 15.37 19.41 -2.42
CA GLU A 161 15.26 18.11 -3.10
C GLU A 161 15.30 16.96 -2.08
N PHE A 162 16.17 17.02 -1.08
CA PHE A 162 16.24 16.01 -0.03
C PHE A 162 14.90 15.86 0.70
N GLU A 163 14.31 16.99 1.17
CA GLU A 163 13.03 16.97 1.88
C GLU A 163 11.89 16.45 1.01
N ASP A 164 11.82 16.86 -0.24
CA ASP A 164 10.82 16.38 -1.17
C ASP A 164 10.95 14.87 -1.41
N LYS A 165 12.17 14.40 -1.63
CA LYS A 165 12.43 13.00 -2.00
C LYS A 165 12.33 12.04 -0.84
N ARG A 166 12.85 12.39 0.36
CA ARG A 166 12.77 11.50 1.54
C ARG A 166 11.34 11.19 1.96
N ASN A 167 10.40 12.07 1.63
CA ASN A 167 9.00 11.91 1.95
C ASN A 167 8.22 11.04 0.95
N LEU A 168 8.81 10.65 -0.20
CA LEU A 168 8.16 9.78 -1.18
C LEU A 168 7.88 8.39 -0.60
N LEU A 169 6.81 7.75 -1.06
CA LEU A 169 6.35 6.47 -0.51
C LEU A 169 7.41 5.36 -0.53
N GLY A 170 8.31 5.34 -1.54
CA GLY A 170 9.44 4.40 -1.60
C GLY A 170 10.44 4.56 -0.46
N GLY A 171 10.52 5.76 0.14
CA GLY A 171 11.38 6.09 1.28
C GLY A 171 10.73 5.84 2.65
N LEU A 172 9.54 5.25 2.69
CA LEU A 172 8.78 5.05 3.92
C LEU A 172 8.60 3.56 4.25
N LEU A 173 8.50 3.28 5.53
CA LEU A 173 8.14 1.98 6.07
C LEU A 173 7.45 2.12 7.44
N LEU A 174 7.06 1.00 8.04
CA LEU A 174 6.49 1.00 9.39
C LEU A 174 7.44 0.34 10.37
N LEU A 175 7.65 1.00 11.52
CA LEU A 175 8.33 0.46 12.68
C LEU A 175 7.43 0.51 13.91
N LYS A 176 7.69 -0.36 14.89
CA LYS A 176 7.13 -0.19 16.24
C LYS A 176 7.59 1.15 16.83
N GLY A 177 6.73 1.80 17.60
CA GLY A 177 7.01 3.16 18.07
C GLY A 177 8.31 3.30 18.86
N ALA A 178 8.66 2.31 19.69
CA ALA A 178 9.93 2.30 20.41
C ALA A 178 11.15 2.24 19.47
N ASP A 179 11.09 1.39 18.45
CA ASP A 179 12.16 1.20 17.47
C ASP A 179 12.32 2.45 16.60
N ASN A 180 11.20 3.06 16.20
CA ASN A 180 11.18 4.29 15.40
C ASN A 180 11.86 5.48 16.12
N ILE A 181 11.63 5.63 17.42
CA ILE A 181 12.24 6.71 18.19
C ILE A 181 13.73 6.47 18.42
N SER A 182 14.15 5.23 18.65
CA SER A 182 15.56 4.89 18.85
C SER A 182 16.39 5.11 17.59
N SER A 183 15.82 4.89 16.41
CA SER A 183 16.52 4.96 15.12
C SER A 183 16.41 6.32 14.40
N SER A 184 15.76 7.32 15.00
CA SER A 184 15.31 8.55 14.31
C SER A 184 16.38 9.32 13.53
N ASN A 185 17.64 9.38 14.00
CA ASN A 185 18.76 10.07 13.35
C ASN A 185 19.92 9.16 12.94
N GLU A 186 19.74 7.85 13.05
CA GLU A 186 20.78 6.88 12.66
C GLU A 186 21.06 6.94 11.18
N GLU A 187 22.27 6.55 10.78
CA GLU A 187 22.62 6.31 9.39
C GLU A 187 21.91 5.06 8.88
N TYR A 188 21.75 4.96 7.57
CA TYR A 188 21.02 3.85 6.95
C TYR A 188 21.57 2.48 7.36
N SER A 189 22.91 2.33 7.40
CA SER A 189 23.57 1.08 7.81
C SER A 189 23.24 0.62 9.23
N ASP A 190 23.02 1.57 10.15
CA ASP A 190 22.64 1.26 11.53
C ASP A 190 21.16 0.91 11.65
N LYS A 191 20.31 1.61 10.89
CA LYS A 191 18.87 1.32 10.80
C LYS A 191 18.57 -0.10 10.32
N LEU A 192 19.41 -0.69 9.47
CA LEU A 192 19.22 -2.07 9.00
C LEU A 192 19.12 -3.08 10.15
N LYS A 193 19.82 -2.84 11.28
CA LYS A 193 19.72 -3.70 12.47
C LYS A 193 18.30 -3.68 13.07
N THR A 194 17.67 -2.51 13.07
CA THR A 194 16.28 -2.34 13.53
C THR A 194 15.29 -2.92 12.52
N TYR A 195 15.53 -2.73 11.23
CA TYR A 195 14.66 -3.22 10.17
C TYR A 195 14.62 -4.74 10.08
N SER A 196 15.72 -5.45 10.46
CA SER A 196 15.80 -6.91 10.43
C SER A 196 14.78 -7.62 11.35
N SER A 197 14.25 -6.93 12.35
CA SER A 197 13.21 -7.44 13.26
C SER A 197 11.80 -6.90 12.96
N GLY A 198 11.69 -6.03 11.94
CA GLY A 198 10.47 -5.33 11.56
C GLY A 198 9.53 -6.14 10.65
N LEU A 199 8.61 -5.44 10.03
CA LEU A 199 7.75 -5.99 8.98
C LEU A 199 8.58 -6.35 7.74
N ILE A 200 8.08 -7.27 6.90
CA ILE A 200 8.80 -7.76 5.71
C ILE A 200 9.19 -6.61 4.78
N TRP A 201 8.34 -5.59 4.62
CA TRP A 201 8.67 -4.41 3.82
C TRP A 201 9.93 -3.70 4.29
N GLY A 202 10.18 -3.61 5.60
CA GLY A 202 11.42 -3.09 6.18
C GLY A 202 12.56 -4.10 6.11
N HIS A 203 12.33 -5.33 6.55
CA HIS A 203 13.34 -6.40 6.60
C HIS A 203 13.90 -6.72 5.19
N SER A 204 13.10 -6.54 4.13
CA SER A 204 13.56 -6.73 2.75
C SER A 204 14.66 -5.76 2.27
N LEU A 205 15.02 -4.76 3.07
CA LEU A 205 16.20 -3.92 2.83
C LEU A 205 17.51 -4.61 3.26
N CYS A 206 17.44 -5.62 4.13
CA CYS A 206 18.57 -6.31 4.71
C CYS A 206 18.97 -7.53 3.90
N SER A 207 20.27 -7.79 3.75
CA SER A 207 20.77 -8.93 2.97
C SER A 207 20.46 -10.29 3.61
N ASP A 208 20.42 -10.37 4.94
CA ASP A 208 20.11 -11.59 5.69
C ASP A 208 18.69 -12.10 5.42
N PHE A 209 17.74 -11.21 5.10
CA PHE A 209 16.36 -11.57 4.75
C PHE A 209 16.27 -12.60 3.61
N TYR A 210 17.21 -12.57 2.68
CA TYR A 210 17.19 -13.43 1.48
C TYR A 210 17.87 -14.78 1.69
N HIS A 211 18.53 -14.96 2.84
CA HIS A 211 19.22 -16.21 3.15
C HIS A 211 18.19 -17.30 3.50
N ALA A 212 18.23 -18.40 2.75
CA ALA A 212 17.40 -19.60 2.99
C ALA A 212 15.87 -19.41 2.97
N ASN A 213 15.35 -18.27 2.48
CA ASN A 213 13.92 -17.99 2.37
C ASN A 213 13.39 -18.41 1.00
N LYS A 214 13.09 -19.71 0.84
CA LYS A 214 12.67 -20.30 -0.44
C LYS A 214 11.33 -19.78 -0.95
N ASP A 215 10.36 -19.62 -0.04
CA ASP A 215 9.02 -19.15 -0.40
C ASP A 215 9.07 -17.70 -0.87
N PHE A 216 9.85 -16.87 -0.18
CA PHE A 216 10.06 -15.49 -0.61
C PHE A 216 10.83 -15.42 -1.94
N ALA A 217 11.82 -16.29 -2.18
CA ALA A 217 12.53 -16.34 -3.45
C ALA A 217 11.59 -16.72 -4.62
N ALA A 218 10.63 -17.61 -4.39
CA ALA A 218 9.59 -17.97 -5.37
C ALA A 218 8.65 -16.79 -5.63
N PHE A 219 8.18 -16.10 -4.59
CA PHE A 219 7.37 -14.91 -4.68
C PHE A 219 8.09 -13.77 -5.42
N ASN A 220 9.37 -13.56 -5.14
CA ASN A 220 10.17 -12.52 -5.80
C ASN A 220 10.33 -12.79 -7.30
N ARG A 221 10.52 -14.05 -7.72
CA ARG A 221 10.50 -14.43 -9.14
C ARG A 221 9.15 -14.16 -9.80
N PHE A 222 8.06 -14.51 -9.13
CA PHE A 222 6.70 -14.21 -9.59
C PHE A 222 6.52 -12.70 -9.82
N LEU A 223 6.95 -11.86 -8.90
CA LEU A 223 6.87 -10.39 -9.06
C LEU A 223 7.72 -9.90 -10.24
N LYS A 224 8.91 -10.46 -10.43
CA LYS A 224 9.79 -10.11 -11.56
C LYS A 224 9.14 -10.44 -12.90
N GLU A 225 8.51 -11.60 -13.00
CA GLU A 225 7.81 -12.05 -14.21
C GLU A 225 6.51 -11.25 -14.45
N LYS A 226 5.73 -11.04 -13.40
CA LYS A 226 4.39 -10.44 -13.49
C LYS A 226 4.43 -8.91 -13.63
N ALA A 227 5.37 -8.26 -12.93
CA ALA A 227 5.38 -6.81 -12.76
C ALA A 227 6.74 -6.15 -13.08
N SER A 228 7.71 -6.89 -13.61
CA SER A 228 9.07 -6.40 -13.91
C SER A 228 9.73 -5.69 -12.73
N SER A 229 9.45 -6.15 -11.51
CA SER A 229 10.00 -5.62 -10.27
C SER A 229 10.39 -6.73 -9.33
N GLU A 230 11.46 -6.51 -8.57
CA GLU A 230 11.94 -7.49 -7.60
C GLU A 230 12.40 -6.83 -6.30
N PHE A 231 12.29 -7.56 -5.21
CA PHE A 231 12.92 -7.18 -3.96
C PHE A 231 14.41 -7.51 -4.01
N ARG A 232 15.22 -6.62 -3.48
CA ARG A 232 16.65 -6.86 -3.23
C ARG A 232 17.12 -6.05 -2.02
N PRO A 233 18.23 -6.45 -1.38
CA PRO A 233 18.84 -5.62 -0.35
C PRO A 233 19.50 -4.39 -0.96
N PHE A 234 19.70 -3.37 -0.14
CA PHE A 234 20.43 -2.16 -0.51
C PHE A 234 21.58 -1.92 0.48
N ASP A 235 22.80 -1.82 -0.02
CA ASP A 235 23.98 -1.48 0.81
C ASP A 235 23.98 0.01 1.20
N LYS A 236 23.39 0.85 0.37
CA LYS A 236 23.12 2.28 0.60
C LYS A 236 21.74 2.63 0.11
N PHE A 237 21.14 3.63 0.73
CA PHE A 237 19.82 4.11 0.32
C PHE A 237 19.95 5.53 -0.23
N ASP A 238 20.28 5.64 -1.50
CA ASP A 238 20.41 6.87 -2.25
C ASP A 238 19.17 7.14 -3.14
N LYS A 239 19.27 8.12 -4.02
CA LYS A 239 18.20 8.52 -4.94
C LYS A 239 17.76 7.37 -5.87
N ASP A 240 18.69 6.55 -6.32
CA ASP A 240 18.39 5.40 -7.20
C ASP A 240 17.67 4.30 -6.43
N ALA A 241 18.12 3.97 -5.23
CA ALA A 241 17.44 3.02 -4.34
C ALA A 241 16.03 3.47 -3.99
N LEU A 242 15.84 4.77 -3.71
CA LEU A 242 14.53 5.36 -3.45
C LEU A 242 13.58 5.21 -4.65
N ASN A 243 14.06 5.51 -5.86
CA ASN A 243 13.26 5.42 -7.08
C ASN A 243 12.90 3.95 -7.41
N GLU A 244 13.86 3.04 -7.27
CA GLU A 244 13.64 1.61 -7.49
C GLU A 244 12.60 1.05 -6.51
N ARG A 245 12.71 1.42 -5.24
CA ARG A 245 11.76 1.01 -4.22
C ARG A 245 10.37 1.62 -4.42
N GLY A 246 10.31 2.85 -4.93
CA GLY A 246 9.05 3.50 -5.34
C GLY A 246 8.37 2.75 -6.49
N LEU A 247 9.14 2.29 -7.49
CA LEU A 247 8.63 1.48 -8.60
C LEU A 247 8.17 0.09 -8.13
N LEU A 248 8.94 -0.55 -7.25
CA LEU A 248 8.53 -1.82 -6.62
C LEU A 248 7.20 -1.66 -5.88
N LEU A 249 7.06 -0.60 -5.09
CA LEU A 249 5.82 -0.29 -4.37
C LEU A 249 4.63 -0.09 -5.32
N TYR A 250 4.81 0.67 -6.39
CA TYR A 250 3.79 0.86 -7.41
C TYR A 250 3.32 -0.48 -8.03
N ASN A 251 4.27 -1.34 -8.37
CA ASN A 251 3.97 -2.62 -8.98
C ASN A 251 3.32 -3.60 -7.98
N LEU A 252 3.70 -3.58 -6.71
CA LEU A 252 2.99 -4.31 -5.64
C LEU A 252 1.54 -3.84 -5.51
N ILE A 253 1.30 -2.53 -5.49
CA ILE A 253 -0.03 -1.95 -5.44
C ILE A 253 -0.87 -2.45 -6.61
N LYS A 254 -0.31 -2.48 -7.81
CA LYS A 254 -1.01 -3.01 -8.99
C LYS A 254 -1.41 -4.47 -8.83
N VAL A 255 -0.58 -5.28 -8.23
CA VAL A 255 -0.87 -6.70 -8.01
C VAL A 255 -1.88 -6.88 -6.87
N ILE A 256 -1.74 -6.15 -5.76
CA ILE A 256 -2.62 -6.26 -4.58
C ILE A 256 -4.05 -5.80 -4.92
N TRP A 257 -4.21 -4.71 -5.65
CA TRP A 257 -5.51 -4.16 -6.01
C TRP A 257 -5.90 -4.45 -7.47
N GLU A 258 -5.19 -5.37 -8.14
CA GLU A 258 -5.51 -5.87 -9.48
C GLU A 258 -5.78 -4.73 -10.50
N VAL A 259 -4.79 -3.87 -10.70
CA VAL A 259 -4.85 -2.69 -11.57
C VAL A 259 -4.24 -2.98 -12.95
#